data_6465e5e562446902608448c773b481e2
#
_entry.id   6465e5e562446902608448c773b481e2
#
_cell.length_a   1.000
_cell.length_b   1.000
_cell.length_c   1.000
_cell.angle_alpha   90.00
_cell.angle_beta   90.00
_cell.angle_gamma   90.00
#
_symmetry.space_group_name_H-M   'P 1'
#
loop_
_entity.id
_entity.type
_entity.pdbx_description
1 polymer ?
#
loop_
_entity_poly.entity_id
_entity_poly.type
_entity_poly.pdbx_seq_one_letter_code
_entity_poly.pdbx_strand_id
1 'polypeptide(L)'
;MKKIVLVLSLASVATSFACTTIIVGKNATVDGSILIARNDDGGSANSPSHLVYHPPRAKGYLFKSVEENKYTYQLPDNLMGYTGMPDWNTRSTAGGGTFEEVGFNDAGVGISSTETIFSNAQTLKVDPYVTESGVVEEAIPSILLPQIKSARQGVEMLGKIIETSGAGEGFGLTFVDGKEAWYLENAGGHQWLAVRLPDDSYFVSGNQSRLGEVDLKDRKNYLSSPDLITFAEKNGLYNPKTDGKFNFHKVYGKNDTTNPSVYNNDVTY
;
A
#
# COMPACT_ATOMS: atom_id res chain seq x y z
N MET A 1 29.27 8.07 53.96
CA MET A 1 28.70 6.99 53.12
C MET A 1 27.85 7.65 52.03
N LYS A 2 28.38 7.77 50.81
CA LYS A 2 27.66 8.35 49.63
C LYS A 2 26.82 7.24 48.99
N LYS A 3 25.51 7.40 48.98
CA LYS A 3 24.59 6.49 48.26
C LYS A 3 24.67 6.81 46.79
N ILE A 4 25.17 5.87 45.98
CA ILE A 4 25.11 5.90 44.52
C ILE A 4 23.72 5.41 44.16
N VAL A 5 22.88 6.32 43.58
CA VAL A 5 21.61 5.97 42.97
C VAL A 5 21.93 5.58 41.54
N LEU A 6 21.82 4.29 41.23
CA LEU A 6 21.95 3.74 39.89
C LEU A 6 20.58 3.98 39.19
N VAL A 7 20.51 4.98 38.31
CA VAL A 7 19.35 5.17 37.44
C VAL A 7 19.51 4.19 36.26
N LEU A 8 18.78 3.07 36.31
CA LEU A 8 18.59 2.22 35.14
C LEU A 8 17.67 2.96 34.17
N SER A 9 18.25 3.59 33.15
CA SER A 9 17.49 4.01 31.97
C SER A 9 17.05 2.74 31.21
N LEU A 10 15.79 2.34 31.34
CA LEU A 10 15.17 1.44 30.37
C LEU A 10 15.16 2.16 29.03
N ALA A 11 16.13 1.85 28.18
CA ALA A 11 16.00 2.09 26.77
C ALA A 11 14.85 1.20 26.27
N SER A 12 13.67 1.77 26.07
CA SER A 12 12.63 1.12 25.29
C SER A 12 13.19 0.95 23.89
N VAL A 13 13.58 -0.29 23.57
CA VAL A 13 13.82 -0.69 22.19
C VAL A 13 12.44 -0.59 21.52
N ALA A 14 12.17 0.50 20.85
CA ALA A 14 11.05 0.57 19.92
C ALA A 14 11.38 -0.48 18.84
N THR A 15 10.71 -1.61 18.87
CA THR A 15 10.71 -2.56 17.76
C THR A 15 10.07 -1.84 16.59
N SER A 16 10.88 -1.41 15.65
CA SER A 16 10.43 -0.85 14.38
C SER A 16 10.01 -2.04 13.53
N PHE A 17 8.74 -2.26 13.37
CA PHE A 17 8.20 -3.14 12.35
C PHE A 17 8.32 -2.41 11.02
N ALA A 18 9.04 -2.93 10.06
CA ALA A 18 9.30 -2.26 8.79
C ALA A 18 9.38 -3.27 7.66
N CYS A 19 8.24 -3.49 6.99
CA CYS A 19 8.23 -4.19 5.72
C CYS A 19 9.07 -3.44 4.68
N THR A 20 9.58 -4.14 3.68
CA THR A 20 10.32 -3.52 2.59
C THR A 20 9.88 -4.14 1.27
N THR A 21 9.53 -3.30 0.29
CA THR A 21 9.26 -3.72 -1.08
C THR A 21 10.36 -3.20 -2.00
N ILE A 22 10.78 -4.05 -2.94
CA ILE A 22 11.74 -3.71 -4.01
C ILE A 22 11.08 -4.03 -5.34
N ILE A 23 11.15 -3.08 -6.27
CA ILE A 23 10.74 -3.26 -7.66
C ILE A 23 11.92 -2.93 -8.56
N VAL A 24 12.14 -3.73 -9.61
CA VAL A 24 13.16 -3.45 -10.63
C VAL A 24 12.47 -3.45 -11.99
N GLY A 25 12.61 -2.36 -12.73
CA GLY A 25 12.06 -2.18 -14.06
C GLY A 25 12.76 -3.07 -15.10
N LYS A 26 12.07 -3.40 -16.18
CA LYS A 26 12.50 -4.37 -17.18
C LYS A 26 13.80 -4.03 -17.91
N ASN A 27 14.16 -2.75 -18.03
CA ASN A 27 15.42 -2.31 -18.63
C ASN A 27 16.57 -2.23 -17.62
N ALA A 28 16.28 -2.45 -16.33
CA ALA A 28 17.28 -2.54 -15.26
C ALA A 28 17.58 -4.00 -14.85
N THR A 29 16.99 -4.97 -15.53
CA THR A 29 17.25 -6.40 -15.38
C THR A 29 18.00 -6.98 -16.58
N VAL A 30 18.71 -8.08 -16.39
CA VAL A 30 19.53 -8.71 -17.44
C VAL A 30 18.67 -9.33 -18.54
N ASP A 31 17.51 -9.87 -18.18
CA ASP A 31 16.65 -10.66 -19.07
C ASP A 31 15.38 -9.92 -19.51
N GLY A 32 15.22 -8.63 -19.12
CA GLY A 32 14.05 -7.84 -19.45
C GLY A 32 12.81 -8.15 -18.60
N SER A 33 12.94 -8.92 -17.53
CA SER A 33 11.86 -9.15 -16.57
C SER A 33 11.64 -7.96 -15.67
N ILE A 34 10.43 -7.82 -15.11
CA ILE A 34 10.16 -6.94 -13.98
C ILE A 34 10.27 -7.77 -12.70
N LEU A 35 11.09 -7.34 -11.76
CA LEU A 35 11.24 -8.02 -10.49
C LEU A 35 10.46 -7.29 -9.39
N ILE A 36 9.81 -8.08 -8.55
CA ILE A 36 9.20 -7.61 -7.31
C ILE A 36 9.66 -8.52 -6.18
N ALA A 37 10.11 -7.93 -5.09
CA ALA A 37 10.49 -8.65 -3.88
C ALA A 37 9.95 -7.92 -2.65
N ARG A 38 9.62 -8.69 -1.63
CA ARG A 38 9.14 -8.18 -0.35
C ARG A 38 9.87 -8.86 0.80
N ASN A 39 10.19 -8.10 1.82
CA ASN A 39 10.48 -8.58 3.14
C ASN A 39 9.29 -8.23 4.04
N ASP A 40 8.73 -9.22 4.69
CA ASP A 40 7.71 -9.05 5.70
C ASP A 40 8.37 -9.06 7.08
N ASP A 41 8.07 -8.06 7.88
CA ASP A 41 8.63 -7.84 9.22
C ASP A 41 7.54 -7.95 10.29
N GLY A 42 6.69 -8.93 10.14
CA GLY A 42 5.43 -9.16 10.84
C GLY A 42 5.48 -9.30 12.38
N GLY A 43 6.53 -8.81 13.03
CA GLY A 43 6.59 -8.53 14.47
C GLY A 43 6.40 -9.69 15.44
N SER A 44 5.96 -10.83 15.01
CA SER A 44 5.92 -12.02 15.84
C SER A 44 6.63 -13.17 15.13
N ALA A 45 7.62 -13.76 15.79
CA ALA A 45 8.31 -14.95 15.33
C ALA A 45 7.38 -16.16 15.05
N ASN A 46 6.08 -15.98 15.14
CA ASN A 46 5.06 -17.02 15.14
C ASN A 46 4.00 -16.88 14.06
N SER A 47 4.19 -16.00 13.06
CA SER A 47 3.28 -15.87 11.91
C SER A 47 3.99 -16.23 10.60
N PRO A 48 4.42 -17.50 10.42
CA PRO A 48 5.03 -17.91 9.16
C PRO A 48 3.98 -17.86 8.06
N SER A 49 4.30 -17.22 6.95
CA SER A 49 3.50 -17.26 5.75
C SER A 49 3.85 -18.48 4.91
N HIS A 50 2.93 -18.97 4.11
CA HIS A 50 3.14 -20.10 3.22
C HIS A 50 2.47 -19.86 1.87
N LEU A 51 3.00 -20.46 0.83
CA LEU A 51 2.49 -20.31 -0.53
C LEU A 51 1.23 -21.16 -0.71
N VAL A 52 0.13 -20.53 -1.12
CA VAL A 52 -1.16 -21.20 -1.40
C VAL A 52 -1.65 -20.83 -2.79
N TYR A 53 -2.04 -21.83 -3.58
CA TYR A 53 -2.76 -21.61 -4.81
C TYR A 53 -4.28 -21.64 -4.59
N HIS A 54 -4.95 -20.54 -4.91
CA HIS A 54 -6.40 -20.42 -4.94
C HIS A 54 -6.90 -20.73 -6.35
N PRO A 55 -7.63 -21.83 -6.57
CA PRO A 55 -8.07 -22.21 -7.91
C PRO A 55 -9.14 -21.25 -8.46
N PRO A 56 -9.31 -21.18 -9.80
CA PRO A 56 -10.37 -20.38 -10.41
C PRO A 56 -11.76 -20.76 -9.87
N ARG A 57 -12.65 -19.79 -9.80
CA ARG A 57 -14.03 -20.00 -9.31
C ARG A 57 -15.03 -19.48 -10.32
N ALA A 58 -15.99 -20.35 -10.71
CA ALA A 58 -17.05 -19.98 -11.63
C ALA A 58 -18.05 -18.99 -11.03
N LYS A 59 -18.28 -19.09 -9.70
CA LYS A 59 -19.22 -18.24 -8.96
C LYS A 59 -18.49 -17.28 -8.04
N GLY A 60 -18.89 -16.02 -8.09
CA GLY A 60 -18.48 -15.00 -7.14
C GLY A 60 -18.95 -15.28 -5.72
N TYR A 61 -18.42 -14.56 -4.78
CA TYR A 61 -18.77 -14.68 -3.37
C TYR A 61 -18.58 -13.35 -2.65
N LEU A 62 -19.19 -13.21 -1.49
CA LEU A 62 -18.97 -12.08 -0.61
C LEU A 62 -17.68 -12.31 0.18
N PHE A 63 -16.62 -11.57 -0.20
CA PHE A 63 -15.41 -11.48 0.61
C PHE A 63 -15.70 -10.74 1.91
N LYS A 64 -15.07 -11.17 3.00
CA LYS A 64 -15.09 -10.48 4.30
C LYS A 64 -13.67 -10.39 4.81
N SER A 65 -13.26 -9.20 5.24
CA SER A 65 -11.97 -8.99 5.90
C SER A 65 -11.84 -9.91 7.12
N VAL A 66 -10.63 -10.34 7.42
CA VAL A 66 -10.30 -11.20 8.55
C VAL A 66 -9.89 -10.40 9.80
N GLU A 67 -9.58 -9.13 9.62
CA GLU A 67 -9.30 -8.21 10.71
C GLU A 67 -10.57 -7.82 11.49
N GLU A 68 -10.42 -7.06 12.54
CA GLU A 68 -11.55 -6.54 13.32
C GLU A 68 -12.44 -5.58 12.54
N ASN A 69 -11.97 -5.14 11.37
CA ASN A 69 -12.75 -4.28 10.50
C ASN A 69 -13.87 -5.08 9.78
N LYS A 70 -14.92 -4.39 9.40
CA LYS A 70 -16.12 -4.99 8.81
C LYS A 70 -16.15 -4.88 7.27
N TYR A 71 -15.00 -4.66 6.64
CA TYR A 71 -14.95 -4.51 5.19
C TYR A 71 -15.45 -5.76 4.48
N THR A 72 -16.28 -5.56 3.48
CA THR A 72 -16.80 -6.62 2.61
C THR A 72 -16.75 -6.18 1.16
N TYR A 73 -16.51 -7.15 0.27
CA TYR A 73 -16.47 -6.90 -1.17
C TYR A 73 -17.17 -8.04 -1.92
N GLN A 74 -18.12 -7.69 -2.80
CA GLN A 74 -18.79 -8.70 -3.63
C GLN A 74 -17.93 -9.01 -4.85
N LEU A 75 -17.28 -10.16 -4.85
CA LEU A 75 -16.53 -10.67 -5.99
C LEU A 75 -17.48 -11.13 -7.10
N PRO A 76 -17.16 -10.85 -8.38
CA PRO A 76 -17.99 -11.26 -9.51
C PRO A 76 -17.88 -12.77 -9.82
N ASP A 77 -18.68 -13.26 -10.76
CA ASP A 77 -18.50 -14.58 -11.36
C ASP A 77 -17.24 -14.66 -12.23
N ASN A 78 -16.73 -15.86 -12.49
CA ASN A 78 -15.57 -16.16 -13.35
C ASN A 78 -14.23 -15.57 -12.85
N LEU A 79 -13.93 -15.85 -11.61
CA LEU A 79 -12.66 -15.46 -10.98
C LEU A 79 -11.50 -16.32 -11.50
N MET A 80 -10.36 -15.68 -11.75
CA MET A 80 -9.10 -16.36 -12.08
C MET A 80 -8.49 -17.00 -10.84
N GLY A 81 -7.63 -18.02 -11.05
CA GLY A 81 -6.77 -18.51 -9.99
C GLY A 81 -5.62 -17.55 -9.70
N TYR A 82 -5.12 -17.65 -8.48
CA TYR A 82 -3.94 -16.89 -8.05
C TYR A 82 -3.18 -17.64 -6.96
N THR A 83 -1.90 -17.34 -6.82
CA THR A 83 -1.07 -17.79 -5.71
C THR A 83 -0.89 -16.63 -4.76
N GLY A 84 -1.19 -16.85 -3.48
CA GLY A 84 -0.99 -15.89 -2.40
C GLY A 84 -0.10 -16.44 -1.30
N MET A 85 0.23 -15.61 -0.33
CA MET A 85 1.01 -15.99 0.85
C MET A 85 0.25 -15.62 2.13
N PRO A 86 -0.80 -16.38 2.50
CA PRO A 86 -1.52 -16.15 3.74
C PRO A 86 -0.68 -16.51 4.96
N ASP A 87 -0.98 -15.86 6.07
CA ASP A 87 -0.48 -16.24 7.38
C ASP A 87 -0.81 -17.68 7.73
N TRP A 88 0.16 -18.41 8.26
CA TRP A 88 0.01 -19.82 8.67
C TRP A 88 -1.09 -20.01 9.71
N ASN A 89 -1.23 -19.10 10.65
CA ASN A 89 -2.21 -19.20 11.73
C ASN A 89 -3.65 -18.93 11.27
N THR A 90 -3.85 -18.92 9.96
CA THR A 90 -5.15 -18.88 9.32
C THR A 90 -6.10 -17.90 9.98
N ARG A 91 -5.88 -16.66 9.75
CA ARG A 91 -6.96 -15.68 9.85
C ARG A 91 -7.90 -15.88 8.64
N SER A 92 -8.09 -17.15 8.23
CA SER A 92 -9.09 -17.48 7.23
C SER A 92 -10.43 -17.55 7.90
N THR A 93 -11.37 -16.75 7.45
CA THR A 93 -12.75 -16.83 7.93
C THR A 93 -13.53 -17.84 7.10
N ALA A 94 -14.56 -18.44 7.70
CA ALA A 94 -15.54 -19.26 6.98
C ALA A 94 -16.23 -18.53 5.81
N GLY A 95 -16.07 -17.21 5.72
CA GLY A 95 -16.56 -16.36 4.63
C GLY A 95 -15.60 -16.21 3.44
N GLY A 96 -14.41 -16.83 3.47
CA GLY A 96 -13.48 -16.87 2.35
C GLY A 96 -12.43 -15.76 2.33
N GLY A 97 -12.32 -14.92 3.36
CA GLY A 97 -11.19 -13.99 3.53
C GLY A 97 -9.96 -14.71 4.04
N THR A 98 -8.80 -14.32 3.56
CA THR A 98 -7.48 -14.75 4.03
C THR A 98 -6.67 -13.51 4.33
N PHE A 99 -5.78 -13.58 5.31
CA PHE A 99 -4.81 -12.52 5.55
C PHE A 99 -3.65 -12.70 4.57
N GLU A 100 -3.72 -12.02 3.42
CA GLU A 100 -2.74 -12.12 2.34
C GLU A 100 -2.25 -10.74 1.94
N GLU A 101 -0.95 -10.57 1.85
CA GLU A 101 -0.36 -9.28 1.50
C GLU A 101 0.39 -9.32 0.16
N VAL A 102 0.60 -10.52 -0.39
CA VAL A 102 1.34 -10.68 -1.65
C VAL A 102 0.81 -11.85 -2.45
N GLY A 103 0.87 -11.74 -3.78
CA GLY A 103 0.52 -12.84 -4.67
C GLY A 103 0.65 -12.51 -6.14
N PHE A 104 0.45 -13.56 -6.96
CA PHE A 104 0.40 -13.48 -8.42
C PHE A 104 -0.80 -14.26 -8.94
N ASN A 105 -1.47 -13.72 -9.96
CA ASN A 105 -2.59 -14.41 -10.59
C ASN A 105 -2.20 -15.13 -11.88
N ASP A 106 -3.12 -15.93 -12.41
CA ASP A 106 -2.93 -16.70 -13.64
C ASP A 106 -2.74 -15.84 -14.91
N ALA A 107 -3.03 -14.54 -14.84
CA ALA A 107 -2.72 -13.58 -15.91
C ALA A 107 -1.30 -12.98 -15.79
N GLY A 108 -0.52 -13.37 -14.79
CA GLY A 108 0.83 -12.88 -14.55
C GLY A 108 0.88 -11.49 -13.91
N VAL A 109 -0.19 -11.07 -13.24
CA VAL A 109 -0.21 -9.81 -12.46
C VAL A 109 0.17 -10.11 -11.03
N GLY A 110 1.15 -9.38 -10.50
CA GLY A 110 1.58 -9.45 -9.11
C GLY A 110 1.14 -8.24 -8.30
N ILE A 111 0.84 -8.47 -7.03
CA ILE A 111 0.57 -7.44 -6.01
C ILE A 111 1.48 -7.69 -4.82
N SER A 112 2.01 -6.61 -4.24
CA SER A 112 2.60 -6.61 -2.90
C SER A 112 2.05 -5.41 -2.15
N SER A 113 1.36 -5.67 -1.05
CA SER A 113 0.96 -4.65 -0.08
C SER A 113 2.12 -4.42 0.87
N THR A 114 2.51 -3.18 1.00
CA THR A 114 3.56 -2.79 1.95
C THR A 114 2.90 -1.90 2.97
N GLU A 115 2.99 -2.32 4.19
CA GLU A 115 2.32 -1.69 5.28
C GLU A 115 2.74 -0.23 5.48
N THR A 116 1.80 0.47 6.04
CA THR A 116 1.90 1.56 7.00
C THR A 116 2.63 2.79 6.48
N ILE A 117 1.98 3.47 5.58
CA ILE A 117 2.25 4.88 5.39
C ILE A 117 1.25 5.70 6.21
N PHE A 118 1.74 6.70 6.92
CA PHE A 118 0.87 7.52 7.74
C PHE A 118 0.54 8.83 7.06
N SER A 119 -0.73 9.18 7.06
CA SER A 119 -1.15 10.54 6.75
C SER A 119 -0.90 11.47 7.94
N ASN A 120 -0.67 12.76 7.65
CA ASN A 120 -0.49 13.75 8.70
C ASN A 120 -1.82 14.06 9.42
N ALA A 121 -1.72 14.65 10.60
CA ALA A 121 -2.89 14.95 11.44
C ALA A 121 -3.88 15.91 10.78
N GLN A 122 -3.43 16.80 9.90
CA GLN A 122 -4.31 17.75 9.20
C GLN A 122 -5.13 17.03 8.14
N THR A 123 -4.50 16.11 7.40
CA THR A 123 -5.19 15.23 6.46
C THR A 123 -6.25 14.39 7.16
N LEU A 124 -5.87 13.72 8.26
CA LEU A 124 -6.80 12.85 9.01
C LEU A 124 -7.93 13.61 9.70
N LYS A 125 -7.78 14.91 9.91
CA LYS A 125 -8.87 15.75 10.44
C LYS A 125 -9.97 16.00 9.41
N VAL A 126 -9.63 16.05 8.12
CA VAL A 126 -10.57 16.39 7.03
C VAL A 126 -10.99 15.16 6.21
N ASP A 127 -10.17 14.11 6.21
CA ASP A 127 -10.43 12.82 5.58
C ASP A 127 -9.87 11.69 6.45
N PRO A 128 -10.54 11.34 7.56
CA PRO A 128 -10.09 10.28 8.46
C PRO A 128 -10.15 8.90 7.78
N TYR A 129 -9.29 7.97 8.21
CA TYR A 129 -9.42 6.57 7.81
C TYR A 129 -10.79 6.01 8.21
N VAL A 130 -11.35 5.18 7.33
CA VAL A 130 -12.61 4.47 7.56
C VAL A 130 -12.32 3.14 8.28
N THR A 131 -11.79 3.24 9.49
CA THR A 131 -11.20 2.12 10.25
C THR A 131 -12.14 0.94 10.46
N GLU A 132 -13.47 1.18 10.55
CA GLU A 132 -14.43 0.09 10.81
C GLU A 132 -14.80 -0.70 9.54
N SER A 133 -14.74 -0.10 8.36
CA SER A 133 -15.31 -0.69 7.14
C SER A 133 -14.62 -0.27 5.84
N GLY A 134 -13.52 0.45 5.90
CA GLY A 134 -12.68 0.75 4.75
C GLY A 134 -11.83 -0.45 4.35
N VAL A 135 -11.32 -0.44 3.11
CA VAL A 135 -10.41 -1.48 2.65
C VAL A 135 -9.10 -1.43 3.43
N VAL A 136 -8.58 -2.57 3.81
CA VAL A 136 -7.32 -2.77 4.53
C VAL A 136 -6.37 -3.62 3.69
N GLU A 137 -5.07 -3.51 3.96
CA GLU A 137 -4.05 -4.06 3.06
C GLU A 137 -4.16 -5.58 2.85
N GLU A 138 -4.44 -6.34 3.90
CA GLU A 138 -4.54 -7.80 3.83
C GLU A 138 -5.73 -8.28 2.97
N ALA A 139 -6.71 -7.43 2.72
CA ALA A 139 -7.86 -7.75 1.89
C ALA A 139 -7.57 -7.54 0.39
N ILE A 140 -6.64 -6.65 0.05
CA ILE A 140 -6.44 -6.15 -1.31
C ILE A 140 -6.01 -7.25 -2.29
N PRO A 141 -4.98 -8.08 -2.03
CA PRO A 141 -4.63 -9.16 -2.95
C PRO A 141 -5.76 -10.15 -3.18
N SER A 142 -6.46 -10.55 -2.12
CA SER A 142 -7.58 -11.51 -2.20
C SER A 142 -8.77 -11.01 -3.02
N ILE A 143 -8.99 -9.70 -3.08
CA ILE A 143 -10.09 -9.14 -3.89
C ILE A 143 -9.67 -8.72 -5.28
N LEU A 144 -8.41 -8.30 -5.50
CA LEU A 144 -7.96 -7.82 -6.81
C LEU A 144 -7.38 -8.92 -7.69
N LEU A 145 -6.47 -9.76 -7.16
CA LEU A 145 -5.79 -10.79 -7.96
C LEU A 145 -6.74 -11.66 -8.79
N PRO A 146 -7.89 -12.13 -8.26
CA PRO A 146 -8.78 -12.97 -9.04
C PRO A 146 -9.51 -12.24 -10.19
N GLN A 147 -9.38 -10.92 -10.33
CA GLN A 147 -10.16 -10.13 -11.27
C GLN A 147 -9.32 -9.34 -12.29
N ILE A 148 -8.11 -8.91 -11.92
CA ILE A 148 -7.30 -7.99 -12.73
C ILE A 148 -6.47 -8.73 -13.77
N LYS A 149 -6.24 -8.09 -14.94
CA LYS A 149 -5.46 -8.64 -16.06
C LYS A 149 -4.25 -7.80 -16.42
N SER A 150 -4.02 -6.70 -15.71
CA SER A 150 -2.83 -5.86 -15.84
C SER A 150 -2.57 -5.09 -14.55
N ALA A 151 -1.33 -4.67 -14.36
CA ALA A 151 -0.93 -3.83 -13.24
C ALA A 151 -1.75 -2.54 -13.16
N ARG A 152 -1.91 -1.85 -14.30
CA ARG A 152 -2.71 -0.63 -14.40
C ARG A 152 -4.17 -0.85 -14.00
N GLN A 153 -4.79 -1.94 -14.44
CA GLN A 153 -6.17 -2.27 -14.04
C GLN A 153 -6.27 -2.46 -12.52
N GLY A 154 -5.25 -3.06 -11.90
CA GLY A 154 -5.18 -3.20 -10.44
C GLY A 154 -5.19 -1.86 -9.73
N VAL A 155 -4.35 -0.91 -10.19
CA VAL A 155 -4.31 0.47 -9.67
C VAL A 155 -5.67 1.16 -9.81
N GLU A 156 -6.27 1.12 -11.00
CA GLU A 156 -7.57 1.78 -11.27
C GLU A 156 -8.69 1.18 -10.42
N MET A 157 -8.70 -0.15 -10.23
CA MET A 157 -9.69 -0.84 -9.41
C MET A 157 -9.53 -0.52 -7.93
N LEU A 158 -8.30 -0.56 -7.39
CA LEU A 158 -8.05 -0.19 -6.00
C LEU A 158 -8.39 1.29 -5.75
N GLY A 159 -7.97 2.17 -6.66
CA GLY A 159 -8.33 3.58 -6.58
C GLY A 159 -9.84 3.78 -6.47
N LYS A 160 -10.61 3.06 -7.26
CA LYS A 160 -12.07 3.11 -7.19
C LYS A 160 -12.64 2.58 -5.88
N ILE A 161 -12.04 1.53 -5.32
CA ILE A 161 -12.44 1.00 -4.00
C ILE A 161 -12.16 2.04 -2.92
N ILE A 162 -10.97 2.66 -2.91
CA ILE A 162 -10.62 3.73 -1.96
C ILE A 162 -11.62 4.90 -2.05
N GLU A 163 -11.95 5.35 -3.27
CA GLU A 163 -12.90 6.45 -3.49
C GLU A 163 -14.32 6.15 -2.98
N THR A 164 -14.74 4.88 -3.00
CA THR A 164 -16.13 4.51 -2.72
C THR A 164 -16.35 3.91 -1.34
N SER A 165 -15.39 3.16 -0.84
CA SER A 165 -15.49 2.46 0.45
C SER A 165 -14.62 3.09 1.53
N GLY A 166 -13.66 3.90 1.11
CA GLY A 166 -12.60 4.42 1.97
C GLY A 166 -11.51 3.39 2.26
N ALA A 167 -10.34 3.88 2.67
CA ALA A 167 -9.25 3.10 3.22
C ALA A 167 -9.38 3.01 4.74
N GLY A 168 -9.24 1.82 5.32
CA GLY A 168 -9.29 1.60 6.76
C GLY A 168 -8.04 2.05 7.48
N GLU A 169 -6.94 2.16 6.75
CA GLU A 169 -5.61 2.51 7.24
C GLU A 169 -4.77 3.16 6.12
N GLY A 170 -3.53 3.52 6.43
CA GLY A 170 -2.58 4.00 5.44
C GLY A 170 -1.72 2.86 4.91
N PHE A 171 -1.67 2.70 3.60
CA PHE A 171 -0.91 1.64 2.93
C PHE A 171 -0.24 2.10 1.64
N GLY A 172 0.85 1.41 1.29
CA GLY A 172 1.49 1.48 -0.01
C GLY A 172 1.39 0.15 -0.74
N LEU A 173 1.05 0.14 -2.03
CA LEU A 173 0.92 -1.07 -2.83
C LEU A 173 1.70 -1.00 -4.12
N THR A 174 2.26 -2.15 -4.46
CA THR A 174 2.91 -2.39 -5.73
C THR A 174 2.05 -3.30 -6.62
N PHE A 175 1.94 -2.92 -7.89
CA PHE A 175 1.31 -3.72 -8.94
C PHE A 175 2.32 -3.94 -10.05
N VAL A 176 2.50 -5.18 -10.48
CA VAL A 176 3.40 -5.52 -11.59
C VAL A 176 2.73 -6.46 -12.58
N ASP A 177 3.10 -6.35 -13.85
CA ASP A 177 2.84 -7.36 -14.87
C ASP A 177 4.05 -7.48 -15.81
N GLY A 178 3.95 -8.24 -16.89
CA GLY A 178 5.05 -8.39 -17.84
C GLY A 178 5.42 -7.12 -18.64
N LYS A 179 4.74 -6.00 -18.44
CA LYS A 179 4.90 -4.75 -19.22
C LYS A 179 5.33 -3.57 -18.38
N GLU A 180 4.76 -3.43 -17.18
CA GLU A 180 4.91 -2.24 -16.34
C GLU A 180 4.77 -2.57 -14.85
N ALA A 181 5.30 -1.67 -14.02
CA ALA A 181 5.16 -1.68 -12.58
C ALA A 181 4.59 -0.35 -12.10
N TRP A 182 3.74 -0.40 -11.08
CA TRP A 182 3.10 0.75 -10.45
C TRP A 182 3.26 0.69 -8.94
N TYR A 183 3.42 1.85 -8.34
CA TYR A 183 3.36 2.00 -6.89
C TYR A 183 2.25 3.00 -6.53
N LEU A 184 1.36 2.60 -5.61
CA LEU A 184 0.23 3.38 -5.15
C LEU A 184 0.35 3.66 -3.66
N GLU A 185 0.04 4.89 -3.24
CA GLU A 185 -0.17 5.28 -1.85
C GLU A 185 -1.56 5.89 -1.68
N ASN A 186 -2.25 5.56 -0.59
CA ASN A 186 -3.43 6.31 -0.18
C ASN A 186 -3.07 7.46 0.76
N ALA A 187 -3.97 8.42 0.90
CA ALA A 187 -3.88 9.57 1.79
C ALA A 187 -5.22 9.81 2.47
N GLY A 188 -5.26 9.74 3.79
CA GLY A 188 -6.52 9.71 4.51
C GLY A 188 -7.41 8.57 4.06
N GLY A 189 -8.71 8.75 4.16
CA GLY A 189 -9.69 7.74 3.83
C GLY A 189 -9.95 7.57 2.33
N HIS A 190 -9.88 8.64 1.51
CA HIS A 190 -10.42 8.57 0.14
C HIS A 190 -9.48 9.10 -0.95
N GLN A 191 -8.34 9.70 -0.59
CA GLN A 191 -7.39 10.21 -1.57
C GLN A 191 -6.31 9.16 -1.87
N TRP A 192 -5.80 9.15 -3.10
CA TRP A 192 -4.74 8.24 -3.51
C TRP A 192 -3.95 8.79 -4.71
N LEU A 193 -2.73 8.33 -4.83
CA LEU A 193 -1.83 8.59 -5.95
C LEU A 193 -1.10 7.31 -6.32
N ALA A 194 -0.95 7.06 -7.62
CA ALA A 194 -0.11 5.99 -8.14
C ALA A 194 0.84 6.50 -9.20
N VAL A 195 2.06 5.97 -9.18
CA VAL A 195 3.13 6.32 -10.11
C VAL A 195 3.64 5.06 -10.80
N ARG A 196 3.76 5.12 -12.15
CA ARG A 196 4.39 4.08 -12.93
C ARG A 196 5.91 4.16 -12.74
N LEU A 197 6.53 3.04 -12.39
CA LEU A 197 7.98 2.98 -12.31
C LEU A 197 8.59 3.11 -13.72
N PRO A 198 9.60 3.98 -13.93
CA PRO A 198 10.36 4.00 -15.18
C PRO A 198 11.02 2.64 -15.43
N ASP A 199 11.05 2.22 -16.71
CA ASP A 199 11.50 0.89 -17.09
C ASP A 199 13.00 0.63 -16.80
N ASP A 200 13.80 1.67 -16.71
CA ASP A 200 15.26 1.66 -16.45
C ASP A 200 15.65 1.94 -15.00
N SER A 201 14.68 1.90 -14.10
CA SER A 201 14.84 2.29 -12.70
C SER A 201 14.54 1.13 -11.76
N TYR A 202 14.94 1.29 -10.50
CA TYR A 202 14.46 0.47 -9.40
C TYR A 202 13.81 1.35 -8.34
N PHE A 203 12.96 0.76 -7.53
CA PHE A 203 12.27 1.42 -6.43
C PHE A 203 12.41 0.58 -5.16
N VAL A 204 12.65 1.25 -4.05
CA VAL A 204 12.68 0.63 -2.72
C VAL A 204 11.83 1.44 -1.77
N SER A 205 10.91 0.80 -1.09
CA SER A 205 10.12 1.43 -0.03
C SER A 205 10.09 0.57 1.22
N GLY A 206 10.26 1.22 2.36
CA GLY A 206 9.87 0.68 3.66
C GLY A 206 8.52 1.28 4.08
N ASN A 207 8.22 1.28 5.37
CA ASN A 207 6.97 1.81 5.92
C ASN A 207 6.99 3.35 5.97
N GLN A 208 7.01 3.97 4.81
CA GLN A 208 7.03 5.44 4.67
C GLN A 208 6.46 5.87 3.32
N SER A 209 5.80 7.03 3.29
CA SER A 209 5.37 7.66 2.04
C SER A 209 6.57 8.04 1.18
N ARG A 210 6.52 7.72 -0.12
CA ARG A 210 7.61 7.92 -1.09
C ARG A 210 7.22 8.84 -2.24
N LEU A 211 5.93 9.09 -2.46
CA LEU A 211 5.47 9.83 -3.62
C LEU A 211 5.61 11.35 -3.41
N GLY A 212 6.40 11.99 -4.26
CA GLY A 212 6.75 13.41 -4.19
C GLY A 212 5.98 14.29 -5.16
N GLU A 213 6.70 15.08 -5.96
CA GLU A 213 6.13 15.94 -7.00
C GLU A 213 5.49 15.09 -8.10
N VAL A 214 4.35 15.55 -8.62
CA VAL A 214 3.58 14.81 -9.63
C VAL A 214 3.15 15.71 -10.78
N ASP A 215 3.09 15.17 -11.97
CA ASP A 215 2.43 15.77 -13.12
C ASP A 215 1.17 14.99 -13.50
N LEU A 216 0.03 15.35 -12.92
CA LEU A 216 -1.24 14.67 -13.19
C LEU A 216 -1.76 14.87 -14.62
N LYS A 217 -1.09 15.66 -15.46
CA LYS A 217 -1.38 15.73 -16.90
C LYS A 217 -0.79 14.54 -17.64
N ASP A 218 0.32 13.98 -17.12
CA ASP A 218 0.91 12.74 -17.64
C ASP A 218 0.15 11.51 -17.16
N ARG A 219 -1.02 11.27 -17.77
CA ARG A 219 -1.88 10.14 -17.43
C ARG A 219 -1.27 8.77 -17.78
N LYS A 220 -0.16 8.74 -18.48
CA LYS A 220 0.58 7.52 -18.76
C LYS A 220 1.32 7.03 -17.52
N ASN A 221 1.91 7.97 -16.77
CA ASN A 221 2.78 7.66 -15.64
C ASN A 221 2.17 7.98 -14.27
N TYR A 222 1.06 8.73 -14.23
CA TYR A 222 0.39 9.11 -12.98
C TYR A 222 -1.11 8.82 -13.03
N LEU A 223 -1.62 8.20 -11.99
CA LEU A 223 -3.05 8.00 -11.73
C LEU A 223 -3.36 8.47 -10.30
N SER A 224 -4.53 9.04 -10.08
CA SER A 224 -4.92 9.56 -8.78
C SER A 224 -6.43 9.62 -8.61
N SER A 225 -6.88 9.82 -7.37
CA SER A 225 -8.24 10.29 -7.12
C SER A 225 -8.53 11.54 -7.94
N PRO A 226 -9.76 11.69 -8.46
CA PRO A 226 -10.10 12.75 -9.42
C PRO A 226 -9.89 14.16 -8.91
N ASP A 227 -10.03 14.35 -7.60
CA ASP A 227 -9.97 15.64 -6.93
C ASP A 227 -8.75 15.82 -6.01
N LEU A 228 -7.72 14.98 -6.14
CA LEU A 228 -6.54 14.94 -5.27
C LEU A 228 -6.02 16.35 -4.89
N ILE A 229 -5.72 17.18 -5.88
CA ILE A 229 -5.18 18.53 -5.66
C ILE A 229 -6.27 19.49 -5.18
N THR A 230 -7.44 19.48 -5.82
CA THR A 230 -8.52 20.40 -5.46
C THR A 230 -9.11 20.10 -4.08
N PHE A 231 -9.10 18.85 -3.64
CA PHE A 231 -9.43 18.47 -2.28
C PHE A 231 -8.45 19.10 -1.28
N ALA A 232 -7.14 18.99 -1.54
CA ALA A 232 -6.11 19.60 -0.70
C ALA A 232 -6.26 21.12 -0.60
N GLU A 233 -6.50 21.80 -1.74
CA GLU A 233 -6.73 23.24 -1.77
C GLU A 233 -7.96 23.67 -0.96
N LYS A 234 -9.10 22.99 -1.17
CA LYS A 234 -10.37 23.29 -0.49
C LYS A 234 -10.28 23.12 1.02
N ASN A 235 -9.46 22.17 1.47
CA ASN A 235 -9.31 21.87 2.89
C ASN A 235 -8.10 22.56 3.55
N GLY A 236 -7.41 23.46 2.81
CA GLY A 236 -6.28 24.22 3.35
C GLY A 236 -5.02 23.38 3.61
N LEU A 237 -4.90 22.20 2.99
CA LEU A 237 -3.71 21.37 3.07
C LEU A 237 -2.62 21.81 2.08
N TYR A 238 -3.01 22.52 1.03
CA TYR A 238 -2.12 22.98 -0.03
C TYR A 238 -2.58 24.35 -0.58
N ASN A 239 -1.63 25.24 -0.81
CA ASN A 239 -1.87 26.53 -1.46
C ASN A 239 -0.90 26.73 -2.63
N PRO A 240 -1.35 26.68 -3.89
CA PRO A 240 -0.48 26.77 -5.08
C PRO A 240 0.24 28.12 -5.20
N LYS A 241 -0.17 29.14 -4.47
CA LYS A 241 0.49 30.47 -4.49
C LYS A 241 1.69 30.55 -3.56
N THR A 242 1.74 29.74 -2.52
CA THR A 242 2.78 29.81 -1.48
C THR A 242 3.65 28.55 -1.40
N ASP A 243 3.09 27.38 -1.71
CA ASP A 243 3.71 26.10 -1.40
C ASP A 243 4.48 25.50 -2.60
N GLY A 244 4.47 26.22 -3.75
CA GLY A 244 5.16 25.77 -4.95
C GLY A 244 4.45 24.63 -5.67
N LYS A 245 5.18 23.71 -6.28
CA LYS A 245 4.59 22.55 -6.95
C LYS A 245 3.95 21.61 -5.94
N PHE A 246 2.83 21.00 -6.35
CA PHE A 246 2.17 20.00 -5.53
C PHE A 246 3.10 18.80 -5.31
N ASN A 247 3.24 18.42 -4.04
CA ASN A 247 4.05 17.28 -3.62
C ASN A 247 3.21 16.44 -2.66
N PHE A 248 2.90 15.20 -3.05
CA PHE A 248 1.97 14.34 -2.35
C PHE A 248 2.37 14.09 -0.89
N HIS A 249 3.62 13.70 -0.67
CA HIS A 249 4.13 13.44 0.67
C HIS A 249 4.08 14.70 1.56
N LYS A 250 4.49 15.86 1.04
CA LYS A 250 4.48 17.12 1.82
C LYS A 250 3.09 17.56 2.22
N VAL A 251 2.11 17.30 1.35
CA VAL A 251 0.70 17.70 1.56
C VAL A 251 -0.02 16.73 2.48
N TYR A 252 0.13 15.45 2.23
CA TYR A 252 -0.69 14.42 2.86
C TYR A 252 0.06 13.56 3.87
N GLY A 253 1.35 13.31 3.65
CA GLY A 253 2.15 12.38 4.43
C GLY A 253 2.51 12.90 5.82
N LYS A 254 2.75 11.97 6.73
CA LYS A 254 3.28 12.28 8.05
C LYS A 254 4.79 12.54 7.97
N ASN A 255 5.20 13.76 8.23
CA ASN A 255 6.60 14.10 8.41
C ASN A 255 7.00 13.77 9.85
N ASP A 256 7.79 12.73 10.04
CA ASP A 256 8.39 12.44 11.34
C ASP A 256 9.76 13.11 11.43
N THR A 257 9.80 14.29 12.04
CA THR A 257 11.04 15.02 12.28
C THR A 257 11.83 14.48 13.48
N THR A 258 11.26 13.54 14.24
CA THR A 258 11.88 13.00 15.46
C THR A 258 12.84 11.85 15.18
N ASN A 259 12.72 11.20 14.03
CA ASN A 259 13.64 10.15 13.58
C ASN A 259 14.03 10.33 12.11
N PRO A 260 14.97 11.24 11.80
CA PRO A 260 15.40 11.51 10.43
C PRO A 260 16.09 10.32 9.75
N SER A 261 16.51 9.30 10.49
CA SER A 261 17.10 8.08 9.91
C SER A 261 16.05 7.12 9.34
N VAL A 262 14.81 7.21 9.77
CA VAL A 262 13.70 6.36 9.30
C VAL A 262 12.93 7.04 8.16
N TYR A 263 12.88 8.38 8.17
CA TYR A 263 12.14 9.16 7.17
C TYR A 263 13.08 10.14 6.48
N ASN A 264 13.74 9.69 5.43
CA ASN A 264 14.47 10.61 4.57
C ASN A 264 13.48 11.35 3.66
N ASN A 265 13.19 12.61 4.02
CA ASN A 265 12.22 13.46 3.32
C ASN A 265 12.72 13.97 1.95
N ASP A 266 13.95 13.69 1.59
CA ASP A 266 14.58 14.18 0.36
C ASP A 266 14.65 13.06 -0.70
N VAL A 267 13.53 12.45 -1.01
CA VAL A 267 13.46 11.54 -2.16
C VAL A 267 13.17 12.37 -3.40
N THR A 268 14.22 12.82 -4.02
CA THR A 268 14.22 13.20 -5.44
C THR A 268 14.39 11.91 -6.24
N TYR A 269 13.43 11.62 -7.11
CA TYR A 269 13.52 10.59 -8.15
C TYR A 269 14.36 11.11 -9.30
#